data_bb037682ce4040f141707c31465aeb7d
#
_entry.id   bb037682ce4040f141707c31465aeb7d
#
_cell.length_a   1.000
_cell.length_b   1.000
_cell.length_c   1.000
_cell.angle_alpha   90.00
_cell.angle_beta   90.00
_cell.angle_gamma   90.00
#
_symmetry.space_group_name_H-M   'P 1'
#
loop_
_entity.id
_entity.type
_entity.pdbx_description
1 polymer ?
#
loop_
_entity_poly.entity_id
_entity_poly.type
_entity_poly.pdbx_seq_one_letter_code
_entity_poly.pdbx_strand_id
1 'polypeptide(L)'
;MSMILSASVIRVRDGLPLSASTDYEQGTGVQECRKYFKMLSRKLAQLPDRCTLKTGHYNIXXXXXXXXXXXXXXXXXXXXXXXXXXLDELQKEFITTYNLMKIDAAVRPYCFMEFDNFIQRTKQRYNNPRSLSTKINLSDMQTEIKLRPPYQISMRELGPANGVTSAFSVDYKGAGKISSGHQRLEPATLSGIVAFISLLCGALNLIRGFHAIESLLQSDGEDFNYIIAFFLGTAACLYQCYLLVYYTGWRNVKSFLTFGLICLCNMYLYELRNLWQLFFHVTVGAFVTLQIWLRQAQGKAPDYDV
;
A
#
# COMPACT_ATOMS: atom_id res chain seq x y z
N MET A 1 10.70 22.05 -24.91
CA MET A 1 10.12 20.96 -24.08
C MET A 1 10.67 21.07 -22.66
N SER A 2 9.78 21.16 -21.66
CA SER A 2 10.19 21.21 -20.26
C SER A 2 10.68 19.83 -19.81
N MET A 3 11.90 19.77 -19.27
CA MET A 3 12.52 18.51 -18.79
C MET A 3 11.92 18.07 -17.46
N ILE A 4 11.65 19.03 -16.56
CA ILE A 4 11.04 18.80 -15.26
C ILE A 4 9.54 19.10 -15.38
N LEU A 5 8.71 18.09 -15.21
CA LEU A 5 7.25 18.23 -15.37
C LEU A 5 6.59 18.67 -14.07
N SER A 6 6.92 18.01 -12.97
CA SER A 6 6.29 18.29 -11.68
C SER A 6 7.27 18.03 -10.53
N ALA A 7 7.09 18.74 -9.43
CA ALA A 7 7.86 18.56 -8.20
C ALA A 7 6.93 18.72 -7.00
N SER A 8 7.17 17.94 -5.96
CA SER A 8 6.35 17.95 -4.75
C SER A 8 7.22 17.67 -3.52
N VAL A 9 6.85 18.30 -2.41
CA VAL A 9 7.46 18.08 -1.08
C VAL A 9 6.44 17.33 -0.23
N ILE A 10 6.82 16.17 0.29
CA ILE A 10 5.95 15.26 1.03
C ILE A 10 6.62 14.92 2.36
N ARG A 11 5.85 14.83 3.44
CA ARG A 11 6.35 14.40 4.74
C ARG A 11 6.50 12.88 4.76
N VAL A 12 7.67 12.39 5.18
CA VAL A 12 8.03 10.97 5.13
C VAL A 12 7.17 10.12 6.06
N ARG A 13 6.87 10.64 7.26
CA ARG A 13 6.20 9.88 8.32
C ARG A 13 4.82 9.34 7.90
N ASP A 14 4.04 10.16 7.19
CA ASP A 14 2.63 9.86 6.89
C ASP A 14 2.24 10.11 5.43
N GLY A 15 3.16 10.58 4.60
CA GLY A 15 2.88 10.86 3.20
C GLY A 15 2.10 12.15 2.97
N LEU A 16 2.04 13.04 3.98
CA LEU A 16 1.32 14.31 3.87
C LEU A 16 1.99 15.22 2.84
N PRO A 17 1.29 15.64 1.77
CA PRO A 17 1.86 16.60 0.83
C PRO A 17 1.92 17.99 1.47
N LEU A 18 3.09 18.60 1.45
CA LEU A 18 3.38 19.87 2.10
C LEU A 18 3.35 21.05 1.12
N SER A 19 3.89 20.84 -0.09
CA SER A 19 4.00 21.85 -1.14
C SER A 19 4.17 21.14 -2.48
N ALA A 20 3.74 21.76 -3.59
CA ALA A 20 3.85 21.17 -4.92
C ALA A 20 3.93 22.25 -6.00
N SER A 21 4.50 21.89 -7.16
CA SER A 21 4.46 22.76 -8.31
C SER A 21 3.03 22.87 -8.84
N THR A 22 2.59 24.11 -9.09
CA THR A 22 1.28 24.38 -9.69
C THR A 22 1.43 24.25 -11.21
N ASP A 23 1.20 23.05 -11.70
CA ASP A 23 1.30 22.78 -13.14
C ASP A 23 -0.08 22.91 -13.78
N TYR A 24 -0.23 23.93 -14.58
CA TYR A 24 -1.46 24.15 -15.35
C TYR A 24 -1.53 23.25 -16.59
N GLU A 25 -0.44 22.56 -16.92
CA GLU A 25 -0.43 21.63 -18.05
C GLU A 25 -1.22 20.34 -17.65
N GLN A 26 -2.41 20.22 -18.19
CA GLN A 26 -3.27 19.04 -18.01
C GLN A 26 -2.85 17.92 -18.97
N GLY A 27 -1.55 17.71 -19.12
CA GLY A 27 -1.04 16.63 -19.96
C GLY A 27 -1.21 15.28 -19.27
N THR A 28 -1.33 14.24 -20.09
CA THR A 28 -1.41 12.84 -19.61
C THR A 28 -0.22 12.47 -18.71
N GLY A 29 0.95 13.06 -18.96
CA GLY A 29 2.16 12.83 -18.18
C GLY A 29 2.07 13.32 -16.74
N VAL A 30 1.38 14.45 -16.51
CA VAL A 30 1.21 15.02 -15.16
C VAL A 30 0.29 14.11 -14.31
N GLN A 31 -0.76 13.58 -14.92
CA GLN A 31 -1.68 12.65 -14.25
C GLN A 31 -0.97 11.35 -13.88
N GLU A 32 -0.12 10.83 -14.78
CA GLU A 32 0.71 9.65 -14.50
C GLU A 32 1.67 9.93 -13.33
N CYS A 33 2.32 11.09 -13.31
CA CYS A 33 3.24 11.48 -12.24
C CYS A 33 2.51 11.54 -10.88
N ARG A 34 1.32 12.11 -10.81
CA ARG A 34 0.51 12.16 -9.60
C ARG A 34 0.21 10.77 -9.07
N LYS A 35 -0.13 9.84 -9.95
CA LYS A 35 -0.37 8.44 -9.59
C LYS A 35 0.86 7.80 -8.94
N TYR A 36 2.04 7.98 -9.56
CA TYR A 36 3.28 7.43 -9.02
C TYR A 36 3.68 8.12 -7.71
N PHE A 37 3.49 9.42 -7.59
CA PHE A 37 3.75 10.16 -6.35
C PHE A 37 2.88 9.61 -5.20
N LYS A 38 1.60 9.36 -5.48
CA LYS A 38 0.67 8.78 -4.51
C LYS A 38 1.07 7.37 -4.09
N MET A 39 1.57 6.56 -5.02
CA MET A 39 2.07 5.21 -4.72
C MET A 39 3.35 5.27 -3.87
N LEU A 40 4.26 6.16 -4.23
CA LEU A 40 5.53 6.36 -3.52
C LEU A 40 5.32 6.94 -2.11
N SER A 41 4.38 7.89 -1.96
CA SER A 41 4.12 8.55 -0.67
C SER A 41 3.73 7.57 0.44
N ARG A 42 3.16 6.41 0.06
CA ARG A 42 2.77 5.36 1.00
C ARG A 42 3.95 4.49 1.46
N LYS A 43 5.08 4.55 0.76
CA LYS A 43 6.25 3.68 1.02
C LYS A 43 7.52 4.44 1.37
N LEU A 44 7.43 5.75 1.56
CA LEU A 44 8.59 6.62 1.77
C LEU A 44 9.47 6.18 2.93
N ALA A 45 8.86 5.72 4.03
CA ALA A 45 9.59 5.29 5.22
C ALA A 45 10.45 4.03 5.00
N GLN A 46 10.18 3.27 3.94
CA GLN A 46 10.89 2.03 3.61
C GLN A 46 11.98 2.22 2.55
N LEU A 47 11.99 3.39 1.91
CA LEU A 47 12.89 3.65 0.79
C LEU A 47 14.21 4.27 1.29
N PRO A 48 15.33 3.98 0.61
CA PRO A 48 16.59 4.66 0.90
C PRO A 48 16.55 6.17 0.58
N ASP A 49 17.54 6.90 1.09
CA ASP A 49 17.60 8.36 1.00
C ASP A 49 17.54 8.89 -0.44
N ARG A 50 18.09 8.15 -1.39
CA ARG A 50 18.09 8.52 -2.82
C ARG A 50 17.58 7.35 -3.64
N CYS A 51 16.46 7.56 -4.32
CA CYS A 51 15.83 6.54 -5.16
C CYS A 51 15.45 7.09 -6.52
N THR A 52 15.40 6.20 -7.49
CA THR A 52 14.95 6.49 -8.85
C THR A 52 13.95 5.42 -9.27
N LEU A 53 12.80 5.86 -9.76
CA LEU A 53 11.81 4.99 -10.38
C LEU A 53 11.78 5.31 -11.87
N LYS A 54 12.05 4.31 -12.69
CA LYS A 54 11.96 4.43 -14.16
C LYS A 54 10.62 3.90 -14.61
N THR A 55 9.81 4.76 -15.19
CA THR A 55 8.60 4.39 -15.92
C THR A 55 8.92 4.56 -17.41
N GLY A 56 8.22 3.86 -18.28
CA GLY A 56 8.56 3.82 -19.72
C GLY A 56 8.93 5.17 -20.36
N HIS A 57 8.22 6.25 -20.02
CA HIS A 57 8.45 7.57 -20.60
C HIS A 57 9.00 8.60 -19.61
N TYR A 58 8.95 8.33 -18.32
CA TYR A 58 9.30 9.29 -17.26
C TYR A 58 10.24 8.66 -16.24
N ASN A 59 11.09 9.51 -15.62
CA ASN A 59 11.90 9.14 -14.47
C ASN A 59 11.44 9.96 -13.26
N ILE A 60 11.28 9.29 -12.14
CA ILE A 60 10.91 9.94 -10.88
C ILE A 60 12.10 9.77 -9.93
N UNK A 61 12.62 10.85 -9.51
CA UNK A 61 13.68 10.89 -8.57
C UNK A 61 13.15 11.20 -7.22
N UNK A 62 13.57 10.64 -6.24
CA UNK A 62 13.21 10.94 -4.89
C UNK A 62 14.49 11.12 -4.11
N UNK A 63 14.48 12.12 -3.27
CA UNK A 63 15.53 12.41 -2.32
C UNK A 63 14.88 12.44 -0.97
N UNK A 64 15.12 11.76 -0.17
CA UNK A 64 14.64 11.71 1.17
C UNK A 64 15.66 12.28 2.09
N UNK A 65 15.39 13.20 2.81
CA UNK A 65 16.20 13.82 3.85
C UNK A 65 15.41 13.93 5.13
N UNK A 66 15.82 13.91 6.07
CA UNK A 66 15.25 13.96 7.35
C UNK A 66 13.74 13.90 7.41
N UNK A 67 12.94 14.73 7.09
CA UNK A 67 11.53 14.79 7.24
C UNK A 67 10.76 14.97 5.95
N UNK A 68 11.57 15.36 4.94
CA UNK A 68 10.84 15.69 3.72
C UNK A 68 11.40 14.86 2.57
N UNK A 69 10.61 14.61 1.62
CA UNK A 69 10.96 13.95 0.44
C UNK A 69 10.57 14.80 -0.71
N UNK A 70 11.40 15.00 -1.57
CA UNK A 70 11.15 15.74 -2.77
C UNK A 70 11.10 14.76 -3.91
N UNK A 71 10.13 14.84 -4.67
CA UNK A 71 9.96 14.05 -5.82
C UNK A 71 9.95 14.93 -7.04
N UNK A 72 10.69 14.62 -8.03
CA UNK A 72 10.75 15.33 -9.27
C UNK A 72 10.48 14.40 -10.43
N UNK A 73 9.70 14.72 -11.32
CA UNK A 73 9.41 13.96 -12.47
C UNK A 73 10.09 14.57 -13.62
N UNK A 74 10.97 13.80 -14.29
CA UNK A 74 11.78 14.25 -15.38
C UNK A 74 11.49 13.40 -16.59
N UNK A 75 11.75 13.89 -17.66
CA UNK A 75 11.65 13.16 -18.91
C UNK A 75 12.83 12.23 -19.05
N UNK A 76 12.82 11.29 -19.63
CA UNK A 76 13.79 10.27 -19.78
C UNK A 76 15.13 10.65 -20.30
N UNK A 77 15.25 11.71 -20.99
CA UNK A 77 16.48 12.16 -21.58
C UNK A 77 17.28 13.08 -20.72
N UNK A 78 16.75 13.29 -19.67
CA UNK A 78 17.43 14.23 -18.79
C UNK A 78 18.51 13.53 -18.00
N UNK A 79 19.46 14.32 -17.78
CA UNK A 79 20.57 13.84 -16.99
C UNK A 79 20.23 13.64 -15.57
N UNK A 80 20.45 12.69 -15.12
CA UNK A 80 20.24 12.34 -13.71
C UNK A 80 20.86 13.28 -12.73
N UNK A 81 21.90 13.97 -13.16
CA UNK A 81 22.65 14.89 -12.36
C UNK A 81 21.90 16.18 -12.20
N UNK A 82 21.34 16.63 -13.15
CA UNK A 82 20.61 17.86 -13.12
C UNK A 82 19.32 17.76 -12.32
N UNK A 83 18.82 16.69 -12.36
CA UNK A 83 17.66 16.47 -11.56
C UNK A 83 17.93 16.24 -10.06
N UNK A 84 18.95 15.72 -9.82
CA UNK A 84 19.45 15.58 -8.49
C UNK A 84 19.87 16.90 -7.92
N UNK A 85 20.32 17.68 -8.57
CA UNK A 85 20.67 18.98 -8.15
C UNK A 85 19.47 19.87 -7.95
N UNK A 86 18.40 19.70 -8.56
CA UNK A 86 17.17 20.37 -8.28
C UNK A 86 16.56 19.99 -6.96
N LEU A 87 16.61 18.78 -6.68
CA LEU A 87 16.06 18.28 -5.43
C LEU A 87 16.85 18.77 -4.20
N ASP A 88 18.13 18.72 -4.31
CA ASP A 88 19.00 19.20 -3.23
C ASP A 88 18.77 20.68 -2.89
N GLU A 89 18.60 21.50 -3.91
CA GLU A 89 18.33 22.93 -3.74
C GLU A 89 16.95 23.16 -3.11
N LEU A 90 15.95 22.46 -3.60
CA LEU A 90 14.59 22.54 -3.02
C LEU A 90 14.59 22.07 -1.56
N GLN A 91 15.32 20.99 -1.27
CA GLN A 91 15.44 20.44 0.07
C GLN A 91 16.09 21.44 1.04
N LYS A 92 17.22 22.00 0.66
CA LYS A 92 17.96 22.96 1.48
C LYS A 92 17.12 24.21 1.77
N GLU A 93 16.48 24.74 0.75
CA GLU A 93 15.63 25.94 0.91
C GLU A 93 14.41 25.64 1.79
N PHE A 94 13.77 24.46 1.61
CA PHE A 94 12.59 24.10 2.41
C PHE A 94 12.94 23.96 3.90
N ILE A 95 14.04 23.27 4.21
CA ILE A 95 14.49 23.07 5.60
C ILE A 95 14.97 24.38 6.24
N THR A 96 15.56 25.27 5.44
CA THR A 96 16.01 26.60 5.92
C THR A 96 14.82 27.50 6.20
N THR A 97 13.80 27.45 5.32
CA THR A 97 12.61 28.30 5.42
C THR A 97 11.66 27.83 6.53
N TYR A 98 11.48 26.51 6.65
CA TYR A 98 10.52 25.94 7.60
C TYR A 98 11.24 25.06 8.63
N ASN A 99 11.05 25.41 9.91
CA ASN A 99 11.59 24.66 11.06
C ASN A 99 10.96 23.25 11.06
N LEU A 100 11.76 22.25 11.48
CA LEU A 100 11.32 20.86 11.63
C LEU A 100 10.08 20.70 12.50
N MET A 101 9.96 21.54 13.54
CA MET A 101 8.78 21.54 14.42
C MET A 101 7.50 21.92 13.68
N LYS A 102 7.57 22.90 12.79
CA LYS A 102 6.42 23.32 11.96
C LYS A 102 6.04 22.24 10.95
N ILE A 103 7.06 21.58 10.36
CA ILE A 103 6.85 20.49 9.41
C ILE A 103 6.16 19.30 10.11
N ASP A 104 6.63 18.96 11.31
CA ASP A 104 6.06 17.85 12.08
C ASP A 104 4.64 18.14 12.58
N ALA A 105 4.37 19.40 12.95
CA ALA A 105 3.06 19.84 13.47
C ALA A 105 2.02 20.05 12.35
N ALA A 106 2.41 19.99 11.08
CA ALA A 106 1.50 20.18 9.94
C ALA A 106 0.42 19.09 9.94
N VAL A 107 -0.85 19.51 9.82
CA VAL A 107 -2.02 18.62 9.82
C VAL A 107 -2.74 18.65 8.47
N ARG A 108 -2.71 19.80 7.80
CA ARG A 108 -3.44 19.98 6.54
C ARG A 108 -2.53 19.78 5.33
N PRO A 109 -3.02 19.12 4.28
CA PRO A 109 -2.27 19.05 3.01
C PRO A 109 -2.01 20.45 2.46
N TYR A 110 -0.84 20.60 1.84
CA TYR A 110 -0.41 21.84 1.16
C TYR A 110 -0.40 23.06 2.07
N CYS A 111 -0.08 22.88 3.37
CA CYS A 111 -0.04 24.01 4.33
C CYS A 111 1.14 24.96 4.09
N PHE A 112 2.12 24.59 3.27
CA PHE A 112 3.26 25.43 2.89
C PHE A 112 3.17 25.89 1.42
N MET A 113 1.98 26.37 1.00
CA MET A 113 1.71 26.85 -0.36
C MET A 113 2.62 28.04 -0.78
N GLU A 114 3.13 28.78 0.18
CA GLU A 114 4.08 29.86 -0.09
C GLU A 114 5.34 29.35 -0.79
N PHE A 115 5.74 28.12 -0.50
CA PHE A 115 6.90 27.47 -1.09
C PHE A 115 6.65 27.04 -2.55
N ASP A 116 5.41 26.93 -2.98
CA ASP A 116 5.05 26.56 -4.37
C ASP A 116 5.69 27.52 -5.38
N ASN A 117 5.75 28.80 -5.04
CA ASN A 117 6.39 29.83 -5.87
C ASN A 117 7.88 29.57 -6.05
N PHE A 118 8.57 29.12 -4.98
CA PHE A 118 9.99 28.77 -5.05
C PHE A 118 10.20 27.52 -5.92
N ILE A 119 9.36 26.50 -5.76
CA ILE A 119 9.38 25.29 -6.59
C ILE A 119 9.23 25.68 -8.07
N GLN A 120 8.27 26.55 -8.38
CA GLN A 120 7.95 26.94 -9.75
C GLN A 120 9.11 27.72 -10.39
N ARG A 121 9.69 28.69 -9.67
CA ARG A 121 10.85 29.47 -10.14
C ARG A 121 12.07 28.58 -10.38
N THR A 122 12.35 27.70 -9.46
CA THR A 122 13.47 26.74 -9.56
C THR A 122 13.26 25.80 -10.74
N LYS A 123 12.04 25.26 -10.89
CA LYS A 123 11.67 24.41 -12.03
C LYS A 123 11.90 25.13 -13.37
N GLN A 124 11.43 26.38 -13.48
CA GLN A 124 11.61 27.20 -14.71
C GLN A 124 13.09 27.43 -15.01
N ARG A 125 13.89 27.73 -13.98
CA ARG A 125 15.33 27.94 -14.13
C ARG A 125 16.05 26.69 -14.63
N TYR A 126 15.72 25.53 -14.07
CA TYR A 126 16.33 24.25 -14.48
C TYR A 126 15.84 23.75 -15.84
N ASN A 127 14.64 24.18 -16.26
CA ASN A 127 14.12 23.88 -17.59
C ASN A 127 14.72 24.78 -18.69
N ASN A 128 15.43 25.86 -18.30
CA ASN A 128 16.07 26.78 -19.26
C ASN A 128 17.56 26.48 -19.33
N PRO A 129 18.07 25.86 -20.42
CA PRO A 129 19.46 25.46 -20.51
C PRO A 129 20.46 26.63 -20.50
N ARG A 130 20.04 27.81 -20.90
CA ARG A 130 20.91 29.02 -20.91
C ARG A 130 21.20 29.55 -19.50
N SER A 131 20.28 29.38 -18.56
CA SER A 131 20.48 29.83 -17.18
C SER A 131 21.25 28.84 -16.33
N LEU A 132 21.39 27.58 -16.80
CA LEU A 132 22.02 26.50 -16.06
C LEU A 132 23.54 26.52 -16.16
N SER A 133 24.10 27.00 -17.28
CA SER A 133 25.52 26.86 -17.59
C SER A 133 26.44 27.76 -16.72
N THR A 134 25.89 28.76 -16.05
CA THR A 134 26.72 29.77 -15.36
C THR A 134 26.82 29.60 -13.83
N LYS A 135 26.02 28.74 -13.18
CA LYS A 135 25.92 28.77 -11.71
C LYS A 135 25.98 27.42 -10.98
N ILE A 136 26.12 26.32 -11.69
CA ILE A 136 26.03 25.01 -11.01
C ILE A 136 27.31 24.20 -11.23
N ASN A 137 27.99 23.89 -10.14
CA ASN A 137 29.14 23.01 -10.17
C ASN A 137 28.65 21.56 -10.21
N LEU A 138 28.50 21.04 -11.41
CA LEU A 138 28.01 19.67 -11.64
C LEU A 138 29.01 18.59 -11.29
N SER A 139 30.32 18.95 -11.13
CA SER A 139 31.39 17.99 -10.89
C SER A 139 31.24 17.25 -9.54
N ASP A 140 30.87 18.00 -8.50
CA ASP A 140 30.74 17.45 -7.15
C ASP A 140 29.55 16.49 -7.07
N MET A 141 28.41 16.87 -7.65
CA MET A 141 27.21 16.01 -7.71
C MET A 141 27.47 14.75 -8.56
N GLN A 142 28.22 14.89 -9.63
CA GLN A 142 28.59 13.75 -10.50
C GLN A 142 29.49 12.76 -9.74
N THR A 143 30.42 13.25 -8.95
CA THR A 143 31.27 12.42 -8.11
C THR A 143 30.46 11.72 -7.02
N GLU A 144 29.53 12.43 -6.38
CA GLU A 144 28.65 11.90 -5.35
C GLU A 144 27.76 10.77 -5.89
N ILE A 145 27.17 10.94 -7.06
CA ILE A 145 26.33 9.94 -7.72
C ILE A 145 27.14 8.69 -8.11
N LYS A 146 28.39 8.88 -8.53
CA LYS A 146 29.28 7.75 -8.84
C LYS A 146 29.64 6.94 -7.59
N LEU A 147 29.88 7.62 -6.47
CA LEU A 147 30.22 6.96 -5.20
C LEU A 147 29.01 6.29 -4.54
N ARG A 148 27.84 6.94 -4.63
CA ARG A 148 26.58 6.46 -4.04
C ARG A 148 25.46 6.56 -5.08
N PRO A 149 25.36 5.56 -5.97
CA PRO A 149 24.29 5.59 -6.99
C PRO A 149 22.91 5.49 -6.34
N PRO A 150 21.90 6.21 -6.87
CA PRO A 150 20.55 6.14 -6.33
C PRO A 150 19.95 4.74 -6.50
N TYR A 151 19.21 4.29 -5.50
CA TYR A 151 18.53 3.00 -5.53
C TYR A 151 17.45 3.01 -6.61
N GLN A 152 17.46 2.00 -7.47
CA GLN A 152 16.45 1.86 -8.53
C GLN A 152 15.27 1.05 -8.03
N ILE A 153 14.14 1.73 -7.84
CA ILE A 153 12.89 1.11 -7.41
C ILE A 153 12.31 0.34 -8.60
N SER A 154 12.00 -0.94 -8.40
CA SER A 154 11.30 -1.72 -9.43
C SER A 154 9.78 -1.48 -9.32
N MET A 155 9.08 -1.56 -10.45
CA MET A 155 7.62 -1.44 -10.50
C MET A 155 6.91 -2.50 -9.64
N ARG A 156 7.56 -3.65 -9.46
CA ARG A 156 7.02 -4.75 -8.63
C ARG A 156 7.00 -4.38 -7.14
N GLU A 157 7.99 -3.60 -6.69
CA GLU A 157 8.08 -3.14 -5.29
C GLU A 157 6.96 -2.16 -4.93
N LEU A 158 6.46 -1.40 -5.90
CA LEU A 158 5.38 -0.44 -5.67
C LEU A 158 4.04 -1.13 -5.41
N GLY A 159 3.86 -2.35 -5.96
CA GLY A 159 2.60 -3.08 -5.84
C GLY A 159 1.51 -2.54 -6.78
N PRO A 160 0.42 -3.26 -6.92
CA PRO A 160 -0.68 -2.80 -7.78
C PRO A 160 -1.37 -1.58 -7.16
N ALA A 161 -1.60 -0.58 -7.97
CA ALA A 161 -2.37 0.60 -7.56
C ALA A 161 -3.83 0.18 -7.33
N ASN A 162 -4.26 0.19 -6.08
CA ASN A 162 -5.64 -0.15 -5.74
C ASN A 162 -6.59 0.84 -6.42
N GLY A 163 -7.42 0.33 -7.32
CA GLY A 163 -8.58 1.05 -7.83
C GLY A 163 -8.57 1.48 -9.30
N VAL A 164 -7.56 1.11 -10.07
CA VAL A 164 -7.64 1.38 -11.52
C VAL A 164 -7.20 0.13 -12.27
N THR A 165 -8.15 -0.51 -12.90
CA THR A 165 -7.88 -1.41 -14.02
C THR A 165 -7.25 -0.56 -15.13
N SER A 166 -5.95 -0.36 -15.06
CA SER A 166 -5.27 0.29 -16.17
C SER A 166 -5.08 -0.75 -17.27
N ALA A 167 -5.91 -0.63 -18.30
CA ALA A 167 -5.65 -1.21 -19.58
C ALA A 167 -4.41 -0.53 -20.17
N PHE A 168 -3.24 -0.88 -19.66
CA PHE A 168 -1.98 -0.55 -20.32
C PHE A 168 -0.99 -1.65 -20.04
N SER A 169 -1.17 -2.71 -20.80
CA SER A 169 -0.17 -3.74 -20.95
C SER A 169 0.90 -3.20 -21.88
N VAL A 170 1.99 -2.72 -21.34
CA VAL A 170 3.21 -2.59 -22.14
C VAL A 170 3.72 -4.02 -22.32
N ASP A 171 3.66 -4.45 -23.54
CA ASP A 171 4.07 -5.76 -24.00
C ASP A 171 5.56 -5.95 -23.72
N TYR A 172 5.90 -6.57 -22.60
CA TYR A 172 7.22 -7.15 -22.41
C TYR A 172 7.07 -8.65 -22.54
N LYS A 173 7.55 -9.17 -23.64
CA LYS A 173 7.58 -10.61 -23.93
C LYS A 173 8.33 -11.37 -22.83
N GLY A 174 7.58 -11.93 -21.94
CA GLY A 174 8.04 -12.84 -20.91
C GLY A 174 6.82 -13.55 -20.38
N ALA A 175 6.62 -14.78 -20.81
CA ALA A 175 5.46 -15.58 -20.47
C ALA A 175 5.33 -15.76 -18.96
N GLY A 176 4.50 -14.93 -18.33
CA GLY A 176 4.02 -15.12 -16.98
C GLY A 176 2.51 -15.03 -16.98
N LYS A 177 1.85 -16.10 -16.65
CA LYS A 177 0.40 -16.14 -16.47
C LYS A 177 -0.07 -14.97 -15.63
N ILE A 178 -0.94 -14.14 -16.18
CA ILE A 178 -1.64 -13.10 -15.43
C ILE A 178 -2.60 -13.82 -14.48
N SER A 179 -2.11 -14.15 -13.31
CA SER A 179 -2.99 -14.49 -12.23
C SER A 179 -3.58 -13.17 -11.71
N SER A 180 -4.88 -13.09 -11.64
CA SER A 180 -5.59 -12.04 -10.92
C SER A 180 -5.17 -12.16 -9.45
N GLY A 181 -4.03 -11.56 -9.14
CA GLY A 181 -3.36 -11.76 -7.86
C GLY A 181 -4.12 -11.09 -6.73
N HIS A 182 -4.71 -11.90 -5.89
CA HIS A 182 -5.20 -11.46 -4.60
C HIS A 182 -3.99 -10.93 -3.82
N GLN A 183 -4.00 -9.64 -3.50
CA GLN A 183 -2.90 -8.99 -2.80
C GLN A 183 -2.77 -9.56 -1.39
N ARG A 184 -1.65 -10.23 -1.14
CA ARG A 184 -1.36 -10.76 0.19
C ARG A 184 -0.93 -9.64 1.13
N LEU A 185 -1.54 -9.61 2.31
CA LEU A 185 -1.16 -8.69 3.38
C LEU A 185 0.17 -9.11 3.98
N GLU A 186 0.95 -8.13 4.46
CA GLU A 186 2.23 -8.42 5.12
C GLU A 186 2.01 -9.30 6.35
N PRO A 187 2.87 -10.31 6.54
CA PRO A 187 2.72 -11.20 7.68
C PRO A 187 2.97 -10.45 9.00
N ALA A 188 2.03 -10.60 9.93
CA ALA A 188 2.15 -10.13 11.30
C ALA A 188 2.11 -11.36 12.21
N THR A 189 2.94 -11.37 13.24
CA THR A 189 3.06 -12.51 14.15
C THR A 189 1.74 -12.86 14.82
N LEU A 190 1.03 -11.85 15.32
CA LEU A 190 -0.29 -12.02 15.95
C LEU A 190 -1.31 -12.59 14.96
N SER A 191 -1.27 -12.12 13.71
CA SER A 191 -2.15 -12.59 12.65
C SER A 191 -1.92 -14.06 12.32
N GLY A 192 -0.66 -14.52 12.37
CA GLY A 192 -0.31 -15.94 12.17
C GLY A 192 -0.88 -16.85 13.25
N ILE A 193 -0.79 -16.43 14.51
CA ILE A 193 -1.34 -17.17 15.66
C ILE A 193 -2.87 -17.28 15.53
N VAL A 194 -3.52 -16.16 15.22
CA VAL A 194 -4.99 -16.10 15.09
C VAL A 194 -5.45 -16.98 13.92
N ALA A 195 -4.75 -16.96 12.80
CA ALA A 195 -5.04 -17.81 11.64
C ALA A 195 -4.89 -19.31 12.01
N PHE A 196 -3.85 -19.66 12.77
CA PHE A 196 -3.63 -21.03 13.23
C PHE A 196 -4.79 -21.51 14.11
N ILE A 197 -5.23 -20.70 15.08
CA ILE A 197 -6.35 -21.06 15.97
C ILE A 197 -7.65 -21.20 15.16
N SER A 198 -7.88 -20.35 14.17
CA SER A 198 -9.07 -20.44 13.29
C SER A 198 -9.03 -21.71 12.43
N LEU A 199 -7.85 -22.08 11.91
CA LEU A 199 -7.67 -23.33 11.16
C LEU A 199 -7.92 -24.54 12.06
N LEU A 200 -7.49 -24.47 13.34
CA LEU A 200 -7.77 -25.51 14.33
C LEU A 200 -9.28 -25.68 14.54
N CYS A 201 -10.02 -24.59 14.67
CA CYS A 201 -11.50 -24.62 14.77
C CYS A 201 -12.12 -25.24 13.53
N GLY A 202 -11.63 -24.91 12.33
CA GLY A 202 -12.08 -25.52 11.08
C GLY A 202 -11.83 -27.01 11.04
N ALA A 203 -10.65 -27.45 11.50
CA ALA A 203 -10.27 -28.88 11.56
C ALA A 203 -11.19 -29.64 12.53
N LEU A 204 -11.48 -29.05 13.69
CA LEU A 204 -12.40 -29.67 14.68
C LEU A 204 -13.81 -29.84 14.10
N ASN A 205 -14.30 -28.81 13.38
CA ASN A 205 -15.59 -28.90 12.68
C ASN A 205 -15.58 -29.99 11.62
N LEU A 206 -14.48 -30.11 10.87
CA LEU A 206 -14.33 -31.09 9.79
C LEU A 206 -14.35 -32.52 10.36
N ILE A 207 -13.59 -32.78 11.44
CA ILE A 207 -13.52 -34.09 12.12
C ILE A 207 -14.92 -34.47 12.64
N ARG A 208 -15.62 -33.53 13.28
CA ARG A 208 -16.97 -33.75 13.77
C ARG A 208 -17.96 -34.01 12.64
N GLY A 209 -17.81 -33.33 11.51
CA GLY A 209 -18.62 -33.58 10.31
C GLY A 209 -18.46 -34.97 9.76
N PHE A 210 -17.21 -35.48 9.72
CA PHE A 210 -16.94 -36.85 9.28
C PHE A 210 -17.49 -37.89 10.25
N HIS A 211 -17.40 -37.69 11.56
CA HIS A 211 -18.02 -38.55 12.56
C HIS A 211 -19.55 -38.56 12.40
N ALA A 212 -20.15 -37.41 12.09
CA ALA A 212 -21.59 -37.33 11.86
C ALA A 212 -21.99 -38.10 10.60
N ILE A 213 -21.16 -38.13 9.55
CA ILE A 213 -21.39 -38.91 8.32
C ILE A 213 -21.35 -40.41 8.68
N GLU A 214 -20.39 -40.84 9.45
CA GLU A 214 -20.28 -42.25 9.92
C GLU A 214 -21.53 -42.68 10.69
N SER A 215 -22.01 -41.81 11.59
CA SER A 215 -23.23 -42.00 12.37
C SER A 215 -24.47 -42.09 11.46
N LEU A 216 -24.56 -41.27 10.43
CA LEU A 216 -25.66 -41.25 9.44
C LEU A 216 -25.70 -42.59 8.66
N LEU A 217 -24.54 -43.12 8.27
CA LEU A 217 -24.46 -44.40 7.54
C LEU A 217 -24.91 -45.58 8.35
N GLN A 218 -24.81 -45.49 9.70
CA GLN A 218 -25.19 -46.56 10.60
C GLN A 218 -26.66 -46.50 11.06
N SER A 219 -27.31 -45.29 11.00
CA SER A 219 -28.70 -45.10 11.44
C SER A 219 -29.46 -44.25 10.43
N ASP A 220 -30.71 -44.59 10.14
CA ASP A 220 -31.62 -43.84 9.26
C ASP A 220 -31.91 -42.48 9.87
N GLY A 221 -31.43 -41.43 9.21
CA GLY A 221 -31.36 -40.29 9.71
C GLY A 221 -31.81 -38.90 9.66
N GLU A 222 -32.02 -38.30 10.81
CA GLU A 222 -32.38 -36.88 10.97
C GLU A 222 -31.15 -35.97 11.00
N ASP A 223 -29.91 -36.54 10.89
CA ASP A 223 -28.66 -35.84 11.18
C ASP A 223 -27.99 -35.18 9.98
N PHE A 224 -28.63 -35.21 8.80
CA PHE A 224 -28.07 -34.64 7.57
C PHE A 224 -27.87 -33.12 7.70
N ASN A 225 -28.78 -32.41 8.35
CA ASN A 225 -28.69 -30.98 8.58
C ASN A 225 -27.48 -30.61 9.47
N TYR A 226 -27.17 -31.44 10.46
CA TYR A 226 -26.00 -31.23 11.34
C TYR A 226 -24.70 -31.39 10.57
N ILE A 227 -24.63 -32.31 9.62
CA ILE A 227 -23.47 -32.53 8.74
C ILE A 227 -23.22 -31.26 7.91
N ILE A 228 -24.29 -30.72 7.31
CA ILE A 228 -24.22 -29.47 6.54
C ILE A 228 -23.70 -28.33 7.43
N ALA A 229 -24.20 -28.21 8.66
CA ALA A 229 -23.77 -27.16 9.61
C ALA A 229 -22.28 -27.28 9.96
N PHE A 230 -21.75 -28.50 10.16
CA PHE A 230 -20.33 -28.72 10.45
C PHE A 230 -19.45 -28.32 9.26
N PHE A 231 -19.81 -28.75 8.05
CA PHE A 231 -19.03 -28.41 6.85
C PHE A 231 -19.12 -26.92 6.50
N LEU A 232 -20.28 -26.30 6.70
CA LEU A 232 -20.47 -24.87 6.50
C LEU A 232 -19.63 -24.07 7.50
N GLY A 233 -19.55 -24.51 8.76
CA GLY A 233 -18.68 -23.94 9.78
C GLY A 233 -17.19 -24.04 9.42
N THR A 234 -16.78 -25.18 8.87
CA THR A 234 -15.41 -25.38 8.35
C THR A 234 -15.10 -24.39 7.24
N ALA A 235 -15.99 -24.28 6.27
CA ALA A 235 -15.85 -23.36 5.12
C ALA A 235 -15.78 -21.90 5.59
N ALA A 236 -16.59 -21.53 6.59
CA ALA A 236 -16.60 -20.19 7.17
C ALA A 236 -15.26 -19.86 7.86
N CYS A 237 -14.70 -20.84 8.63
CA CYS A 237 -13.39 -20.67 9.27
C CYS A 237 -12.27 -20.49 8.23
N LEU A 238 -12.28 -21.29 7.17
CA LEU A 238 -11.29 -21.17 6.08
C LEU A 238 -11.41 -19.83 5.36
N TYR A 239 -12.65 -19.36 5.15
CA TYR A 239 -12.90 -18.07 4.53
C TYR A 239 -12.43 -16.90 5.41
N GLN A 240 -12.60 -17.02 6.73
CA GLN A 240 -12.04 -16.02 7.67
C GLN A 240 -10.51 -15.98 7.58
N CYS A 241 -9.83 -17.13 7.51
CA CYS A 241 -8.38 -17.18 7.32
C CYS A 241 -7.97 -16.52 6.01
N TYR A 242 -8.72 -16.77 4.94
CA TYR A 242 -8.50 -16.12 3.64
C TYR A 242 -8.62 -14.61 3.75
N LEU A 243 -9.66 -14.09 4.42
CA LEU A 243 -9.88 -12.66 4.63
C LEU A 243 -8.78 -12.03 5.50
N LEU A 244 -8.20 -12.80 6.42
CA LEU A 244 -7.12 -12.33 7.30
C LEU A 244 -5.81 -12.15 6.52
N VAL A 245 -5.53 -13.03 5.54
CA VAL A 245 -4.27 -13.08 4.79
C VAL A 245 -4.32 -12.21 3.53
N TYR A 246 -5.47 -12.19 2.84
CA TYR A 246 -5.61 -11.51 1.54
C TYR A 246 -6.53 -10.30 1.63
N TYR A 247 -6.17 -9.26 0.86
CA TYR A 247 -6.99 -8.06 0.76
C TYR A 247 -8.10 -8.27 -0.29
N THR A 248 -9.34 -8.00 0.10
CA THR A 248 -10.51 -8.07 -0.80
C THR A 248 -11.39 -6.86 -0.61
N GLY A 249 -12.11 -6.47 -1.66
CA GLY A 249 -13.12 -5.44 -1.57
C GLY A 249 -14.24 -5.83 -0.60
N TRP A 250 -14.76 -4.85 0.14
CA TRP A 250 -15.84 -5.03 1.12
C TRP A 250 -15.48 -6.02 2.24
N ARG A 251 -14.19 -6.06 2.59
CA ARG A 251 -13.59 -7.03 3.52
C ARG A 251 -14.31 -7.06 4.88
N ASN A 252 -14.66 -5.89 5.43
CA ASN A 252 -15.35 -5.79 6.72
C ASN A 252 -16.73 -6.41 6.66
N VAL A 253 -17.52 -6.11 5.61
CA VAL A 253 -18.88 -6.66 5.44
C VAL A 253 -18.80 -8.18 5.30
N LYS A 254 -17.89 -8.68 4.48
CA LYS A 254 -17.67 -10.12 4.30
C LYS A 254 -17.27 -10.80 5.61
N SER A 255 -16.42 -10.15 6.41
CA SER A 255 -15.98 -10.66 7.71
C SER A 255 -17.15 -10.76 8.71
N PHE A 256 -17.99 -9.73 8.79
CA PHE A 256 -19.17 -9.72 9.66
C PHE A 256 -20.19 -10.79 9.23
N LEU A 257 -20.43 -10.93 7.93
CA LEU A 257 -21.34 -11.96 7.39
C LEU A 257 -20.82 -13.36 7.71
N THR A 258 -19.52 -13.59 7.55
CA THR A 258 -18.89 -14.87 7.86
C THR A 258 -18.96 -15.17 9.36
N PHE A 259 -18.74 -14.18 10.21
CA PHE A 259 -18.90 -14.32 11.67
C PHE A 259 -20.34 -14.65 12.05
N GLY A 260 -21.32 -13.97 11.42
CA GLY A 260 -22.74 -14.28 11.61
C GLY A 260 -23.06 -15.72 11.24
N LEU A 261 -22.50 -16.21 10.13
CA LEU A 261 -22.67 -17.60 9.68
C LEU A 261 -22.07 -18.59 10.71
N ILE A 262 -20.89 -18.29 11.27
CA ILE A 262 -20.28 -19.10 12.33
C ILE A 262 -21.18 -19.16 13.56
N CYS A 263 -21.76 -18.04 13.97
CA CYS A 263 -22.68 -17.96 15.11
C CYS A 263 -23.96 -18.80 14.84
N LEU A 264 -24.53 -18.69 13.64
CA LEU A 264 -25.72 -19.45 13.24
C LEU A 264 -25.44 -20.94 13.24
N CYS A 265 -24.30 -21.38 12.69
CA CYS A 265 -23.89 -22.78 12.69
C CYS A 265 -23.72 -23.32 14.13
N ASN A 266 -23.13 -22.52 15.02
CA ASN A 266 -22.94 -22.92 16.42
C ASN A 266 -24.27 -22.97 17.18
N MET A 267 -25.18 -22.04 16.91
CA MET A 267 -26.53 -22.08 17.50
C MET A 267 -27.31 -23.31 17.05
N TYR A 268 -27.21 -23.67 15.78
CA TYR A 268 -27.85 -24.86 15.24
C TYR A 268 -27.27 -26.15 15.85
N LEU A 269 -25.95 -26.15 16.13
CA LEU A 269 -25.25 -27.29 16.70
C LEU A 269 -25.26 -27.29 18.24
N TYR A 270 -26.07 -26.44 18.87
CA TYR A 270 -26.13 -26.26 20.33
C TYR A 270 -26.36 -27.59 21.06
N GLU A 271 -27.24 -28.47 20.56
CA GLU A 271 -27.56 -29.74 21.19
C GLU A 271 -26.40 -30.77 21.12
N LEU A 272 -25.52 -30.63 20.12
CA LEU A 272 -24.40 -31.57 19.89
C LEU A 272 -23.09 -31.13 20.53
N ARG A 273 -23.03 -29.89 21.01
CA ARG A 273 -21.82 -29.28 21.57
C ARG A 273 -22.00 -28.90 23.03
N ASN A 274 -20.94 -29.06 23.81
CA ASN A 274 -20.84 -28.49 25.16
C ASN A 274 -20.78 -26.97 25.09
N LEU A 275 -21.26 -26.31 26.14
CA LEU A 275 -21.28 -24.86 26.28
C LEU A 275 -19.88 -24.25 26.10
N TRP A 276 -18.83 -24.96 26.63
CA TRP A 276 -17.44 -24.53 26.51
C TRP A 276 -16.94 -24.58 25.08
N GLN A 277 -17.30 -25.58 24.29
CA GLN A 277 -16.95 -25.71 22.89
C GLN A 277 -17.61 -24.61 22.05
N LEU A 278 -18.89 -24.35 22.33
CA LEU A 278 -19.68 -23.29 21.68
C LEU A 278 -19.03 -21.94 21.94
N PHE A 279 -18.71 -21.64 23.20
CA PHE A 279 -18.07 -20.41 23.63
C PHE A 279 -16.70 -20.25 22.94
N PHE A 280 -15.91 -21.33 22.88
CA PHE A 280 -14.59 -21.33 22.26
C PHE A 280 -14.68 -20.94 20.76
N HIS A 281 -15.56 -21.59 20.01
CA HIS A 281 -15.70 -21.33 18.57
C HIS A 281 -16.19 -19.91 18.29
N VAL A 282 -17.14 -19.41 19.06
CA VAL A 282 -17.68 -18.04 18.90
C VAL A 282 -16.61 -17.01 19.26
N THR A 283 -15.87 -17.24 20.34
CA THR A 283 -14.78 -16.34 20.79
C THR A 283 -13.66 -16.25 19.75
N VAL A 284 -13.26 -17.39 19.20
CA VAL A 284 -12.23 -17.43 18.13
C VAL A 284 -12.73 -16.67 16.88
N GLY A 285 -13.97 -16.90 16.47
CA GLY A 285 -14.57 -16.21 15.34
C GLY A 285 -14.63 -14.70 15.54
N ALA A 286 -15.00 -14.24 16.74
CA ALA A 286 -15.03 -12.83 17.12
C ALA A 286 -13.62 -12.22 17.07
N PHE A 287 -12.62 -12.94 17.58
CA PHE A 287 -11.24 -12.48 17.63
C PHE A 287 -10.65 -12.35 16.23
N VAL A 288 -10.92 -13.31 15.35
CA VAL A 288 -10.48 -13.26 13.93
C VAL A 288 -11.13 -12.06 13.23
N THR A 289 -12.44 -11.84 13.45
CA THR A 289 -13.18 -10.70 12.86
C THR A 289 -12.57 -9.36 13.33
N LEU A 290 -12.26 -9.25 14.62
CA LEU A 290 -11.62 -8.07 15.20
C LEU A 290 -10.24 -7.82 14.55
N GLN A 291 -9.43 -8.88 14.38
CA GLN A 291 -8.12 -8.78 13.74
C GLN A 291 -8.23 -8.34 12.27
N ILE A 292 -9.21 -8.86 11.55
CA ILE A 292 -9.47 -8.44 10.15
C ILE A 292 -9.78 -6.95 10.10
N TRP A 293 -10.64 -6.49 11.01
CA TRP A 293 -11.04 -5.08 11.10
C TRP A 293 -9.89 -4.16 11.48
N LEU A 294 -9.08 -4.55 12.48
CA LEU A 294 -7.93 -3.77 12.95
C LEU A 294 -6.85 -3.66 11.86
N ARG A 295 -6.58 -4.74 11.12
CA ARG A 295 -5.60 -4.73 10.04
C ARG A 295 -6.00 -3.77 8.91
N GLN A 296 -7.30 -3.65 8.64
CA GLN A 296 -7.79 -2.69 7.64
C GLN A 296 -7.64 -1.24 8.13
N ALA A 297 -7.89 -0.99 9.40
CA ALA A 297 -7.74 0.34 9.99
C ALA A 297 -6.27 0.80 9.96
N GLN A 298 -5.33 -0.10 10.22
CA GLN A 298 -3.89 0.19 10.18
C GLN A 298 -3.36 0.38 8.76
N GLY A 299 -3.93 -0.34 7.80
CA GLY A 299 -3.50 -0.28 6.40
C GLY A 299 -4.04 0.92 5.62
N LYS A 300 -4.95 1.67 6.21
CA LYS A 300 -5.53 2.84 5.55
C LYS A 300 -4.76 4.10 5.96
N ALA A 301 -3.57 4.26 5.38
CA ALA A 301 -2.88 5.54 5.43
C ALA A 301 -3.82 6.62 4.85
N PRO A 302 -3.86 7.83 5.43
CA PRO A 302 -4.76 8.86 4.92
C PRO A 302 -4.50 9.11 3.44
N ASP A 303 -5.58 9.09 2.66
CA ASP A 303 -5.53 9.17 1.20
C ASP A 303 -5.50 10.65 0.81
N TYR A 304 -4.30 11.24 0.85
CA TYR A 304 -4.10 12.61 0.39
C TYR A 304 -4.03 12.63 -1.13
N ASP A 305 -4.79 13.52 -1.75
CA ASP A 305 -4.68 13.80 -3.18
C ASP A 305 -3.38 14.60 -3.40
N VAL A 306 -2.39 13.95 -4.02
CA VAL A 306 -1.07 14.53 -4.30
C VAL A 306 -1.02 15.02 -5.75
#